data_83aa45c4afa7d8a42bdfe1b030ddd3c5
#
_entry.id   83aa45c4afa7d8a42bdfe1b030ddd3c5
#
_cell.length_a   1.000
_cell.length_b   1.000
_cell.length_c   1.000
_cell.angle_alpha   90.00
_cell.angle_beta   90.00
_cell.angle_gamma   90.00
#
_symmetry.space_group_name_H-M   'P 1'
#
loop_
_entity.id
_entity.type
_entity.pdbx_description
1 polymer ?
#
loop_
_entity_poly.entity_id
_entity_poly.type
_entity_poly.pdbx_seq_one_letter_code
_entity_poly.pdbx_strand_id
1 'polypeptide(L)'
;DSDQSAVRPTVRSGRIRTRLLPEGEEDTSYTPPVGTDKGRAGRVRRPVGWLVVIEGPGTGDWFALESGLTHLGRGADQDVCLDFGDQSISRQSHAFITYDIARHSFKLCHGESRNRTRLNGEVVEHKAALSHGDRISIGKTTLRIAIFCDDQFSWAPIIDKGGPQ
;
A
#
# COMPACT_ATOMS: atom_id res chain seq x y z
N ASP A 1 19.13 32.26 20.28
CA ASP A 1 18.78 32.16 19.25
C ASP A 1 18.76 30.90 18.76
N SER A 2 18.03 30.11 18.99
CA SER A 2 17.92 28.93 18.57
C SER A 2 17.15 28.81 17.40
N ASP A 3 17.70 28.57 16.36
CA ASP A 3 17.06 28.40 15.26
C ASP A 3 16.53 27.07 15.15
N GLN A 4 15.35 26.91 15.33
CA GLN A 4 14.80 25.70 15.23
C GLN A 4 14.30 25.51 13.90
N SER A 5 15.01 25.20 12.99
CA SER A 5 14.47 24.85 11.72
C SER A 5 13.73 23.58 11.91
N ALA A 6 12.53 23.68 12.16
CA ALA A 6 11.73 22.53 12.28
C ALA A 6 11.62 21.87 10.95
N VAL A 7 12.21 20.78 10.82
CA VAL A 7 12.08 20.00 9.62
C VAL A 7 10.68 19.45 9.63
N ARG A 8 9.86 19.94 8.77
CA ARG A 8 8.52 19.43 8.68
C ARG A 8 8.58 18.07 8.05
N PRO A 9 8.07 17.09 8.71
CA PRO A 9 8.06 15.79 8.11
C PRO A 9 7.14 15.84 6.93
N THR A 10 7.60 15.36 5.84
CA THR A 10 6.81 15.28 4.64
C THR A 10 5.76 14.22 4.87
N VAL A 11 4.53 14.60 4.83
CA VAL A 11 3.46 13.65 5.00
C VAL A 11 3.25 12.97 3.69
N ARG A 12 3.59 11.72 3.63
CA ARG A 12 3.37 10.98 2.41
C ARG A 12 1.99 10.38 2.43
N SER A 13 1.47 10.24 1.24
CA SER A 13 0.13 9.76 1.05
C SER A 13 -0.08 8.43 1.73
N GLY A 14 -1.11 8.31 2.49
CA GLY A 14 -1.44 7.05 3.14
C GLY A 14 -0.99 6.88 4.57
N ARG A 15 -0.27 7.85 5.09
CA ARG A 15 0.21 7.72 6.45
C ARG A 15 -0.70 8.44 7.41
N ILE A 16 -1.21 7.72 8.36
CA ILE A 16 -2.00 8.30 9.39
C ILE A 16 -1.14 8.35 10.64
N ARG A 17 -0.97 9.52 11.18
CA ARG A 17 -0.19 9.65 12.40
C ARG A 17 -1.14 9.77 13.56
N THR A 18 -0.95 8.91 14.51
CA THR A 18 -1.70 9.02 15.74
C THR A 18 -1.03 10.11 16.58
N ARG A 19 -1.77 11.10 16.93
CA ARG A 19 -1.25 12.17 17.74
C ARG A 19 -1.93 12.13 19.08
N LEU A 20 -1.13 12.11 20.12
CA LEU A 20 -1.68 12.17 21.44
C LEU A 20 -2.10 13.61 21.72
N LEU A 21 -3.32 13.78 22.08
CA LEU A 21 -3.79 15.10 22.42
C LEU A 21 -3.48 15.36 23.88
N PRO A 22 -2.99 16.53 24.20
CA PRO A 22 -2.76 16.86 25.59
C PRO A 22 -4.11 16.97 26.28
N GLU A 23 -4.15 16.48 27.46
CA GLU A 23 -5.38 16.50 28.20
C GLU A 23 -5.81 17.93 28.45
N GLY A 24 -7.04 18.18 28.26
CA GLY A 24 -7.56 19.46 28.64
C GLY A 24 -7.79 20.48 27.57
N GLU A 25 -7.44 20.18 26.34
CA GLU A 25 -7.70 21.12 25.30
C GLU A 25 -8.65 20.56 24.31
N GLU A 26 -9.80 21.13 24.23
CA GLU A 26 -10.73 20.71 23.24
C GLU A 26 -10.38 21.47 21.98
N ASP A 27 -9.59 20.91 21.18
CA ASP A 27 -9.25 21.54 19.93
C ASP A 27 -10.37 21.25 18.96
N THR A 28 -11.30 22.16 18.90
CA THR A 28 -12.40 21.98 17.98
C THR A 28 -11.99 22.34 16.58
N SER A 29 -10.75 22.68 16.38
CA SER A 29 -10.34 23.05 15.04
C SER A 29 -9.63 21.93 14.32
N TYR A 30 -9.90 20.69 14.68
CA TYR A 30 -9.26 19.61 13.97
C TYR A 30 -9.74 19.60 12.54
N THR A 31 -8.85 19.94 11.67
CA THR A 31 -9.11 19.82 10.27
C THR A 31 -8.37 18.55 9.86
N PRO A 32 -9.07 17.53 9.50
CA PRO A 32 -8.39 16.34 9.09
C PRO A 32 -7.50 16.67 7.91
N PRO A 33 -6.34 16.11 7.86
CA PRO A 33 -5.47 16.35 6.73
C PRO A 33 -6.24 15.98 5.49
N VAL A 34 -6.33 16.91 4.61
CA VAL A 34 -6.97 16.66 3.34
C VAL A 34 -6.12 15.61 2.70
N GLY A 35 -6.62 14.43 2.70
CA GLY A 35 -5.88 13.38 2.07
C GLY A 35 -5.68 13.74 0.63
N THR A 36 -4.51 13.56 0.19
CA THR A 36 -4.22 13.82 -1.18
C THR A 36 -4.73 12.67 -2.01
N ASP A 37 -5.88 12.19 -1.68
CA ASP A 37 -6.48 11.18 -2.50
C ASP A 37 -7.04 11.89 -3.69
N LYS A 38 -6.21 12.29 -4.58
CA LYS A 38 -6.68 12.95 -5.75
C LYS A 38 -7.71 12.08 -6.44
N GLY A 39 -8.85 12.61 -6.62
CA GLY A 39 -9.87 11.91 -7.34
C GLY A 39 -10.66 10.89 -6.56
N ARG A 40 -10.43 10.81 -5.27
CA ARG A 40 -11.18 9.85 -4.47
C ARG A 40 -12.02 10.48 -3.39
N ALA A 41 -12.29 11.76 -3.54
CA ALA A 41 -13.12 12.43 -2.56
C ALA A 41 -14.49 11.76 -2.51
N GLY A 42 -14.95 11.44 -1.35
CA GLY A 42 -16.24 10.81 -1.19
C GLY A 42 -16.26 9.32 -1.39
N ARG A 43 -15.14 8.74 -1.77
CA ARG A 43 -15.12 7.31 -2.01
C ARG A 43 -14.77 6.57 -0.73
N VAL A 44 -15.53 5.57 -0.42
CA VAL A 44 -15.26 4.74 0.73
C VAL A 44 -14.15 3.77 0.37
N ARG A 45 -13.08 3.78 1.12
CA ARG A 45 -11.96 2.90 0.86
C ARG A 45 -12.16 1.63 1.66
N ARG A 46 -11.95 0.52 1.01
CA ARG A 46 -12.11 -0.78 1.66
C ARG A 46 -10.82 -1.56 1.48
N PRO A 47 -9.87 -1.39 2.38
CA PRO A 47 -8.59 -2.04 2.20
C PRO A 47 -8.72 -3.55 2.37
N VAL A 48 -8.04 -4.28 1.52
CA VAL A 48 -7.99 -5.72 1.60
C VAL A 48 -6.67 -6.17 2.21
N GLY A 49 -5.71 -5.26 2.28
CA GLY A 49 -4.42 -5.52 2.88
C GLY A 49 -3.55 -4.31 2.78
N TRP A 50 -2.31 -4.44 3.19
CA TRP A 50 -1.37 -3.33 3.15
C TRP A 50 0.00 -3.83 2.72
N LEU A 51 0.78 -2.95 2.10
CA LEU A 51 2.18 -3.20 1.84
C LEU A 51 2.97 -2.23 2.69
N VAL A 52 3.97 -2.72 3.37
CA VAL A 52 4.81 -1.90 4.24
C VAL A 52 6.25 -2.06 3.78
N VAL A 53 6.96 -0.95 3.58
CA VAL A 53 8.35 -1.00 3.19
C VAL A 53 9.16 -1.33 4.43
N ILE A 54 9.83 -2.47 4.42
CA ILE A 54 10.59 -2.91 5.58
C ILE A 54 12.09 -2.80 5.39
N GLU A 55 12.56 -2.70 4.15
CA GLU A 55 13.99 -2.53 3.89
C GLU A 55 14.19 -1.65 2.69
N GLY A 56 15.27 -0.91 2.67
CA GLY A 56 15.63 -0.08 1.54
C GLY A 56 15.04 1.31 1.62
N PRO A 57 15.11 2.06 0.53
CA PRO A 57 14.58 3.40 0.53
C PRO A 57 13.10 3.43 0.83
N GLY A 58 12.68 4.32 1.68
CA GLY A 58 11.27 4.45 2.04
C GLY A 58 10.84 3.60 3.22
N THR A 59 11.76 2.97 3.91
CA THR A 59 11.42 2.12 5.05
C THR A 59 10.46 2.80 6.00
N GLY A 60 9.39 2.10 6.33
CA GLY A 60 8.36 2.62 7.21
C GLY A 60 7.13 3.17 6.50
N ASP A 61 7.21 3.43 5.22
CA ASP A 61 6.04 3.86 4.47
C ASP A 61 5.16 2.65 4.16
N TRP A 62 3.88 2.91 3.99
CA TRP A 62 2.94 1.83 3.73
C TRP A 62 1.87 2.29 2.74
N PHE A 63 1.25 1.31 2.11
CA PHE A 63 0.24 1.56 1.10
C PHE A 63 -0.91 0.60 1.30
N ALA A 64 -2.13 1.09 1.23
CA ALA A 64 -3.30 0.24 1.35
C ALA A 64 -3.59 -0.43 0.00
N LEU A 65 -3.97 -1.68 0.05
CA LEU A 65 -4.38 -2.43 -1.13
C LEU A 65 -5.89 -2.53 -1.16
N GLU A 66 -6.46 -2.38 -2.34
CA GLU A 66 -7.90 -2.53 -2.53
C GLU A 66 -8.14 -3.68 -3.50
N SER A 67 -9.38 -4.11 -3.62
CA SER A 67 -9.67 -5.22 -4.51
C SER A 67 -9.34 -4.86 -5.96
N GLY A 68 -9.04 -5.84 -6.73
CA GLY A 68 -8.69 -5.65 -8.13
C GLY A 68 -7.20 -5.59 -8.34
N LEU A 69 -6.77 -4.74 -9.23
CA LEU A 69 -5.38 -4.67 -9.65
C LEU A 69 -4.70 -3.47 -9.03
N THR A 70 -3.53 -3.69 -8.46
CA THR A 70 -2.72 -2.63 -7.87
C THR A 70 -1.36 -2.63 -8.55
N HIS A 71 -1.01 -1.52 -9.17
CA HIS A 71 0.27 -1.39 -9.88
C HIS A 71 1.34 -0.84 -8.94
N LEU A 72 2.50 -1.45 -8.99
CA LEU A 72 3.64 -1.02 -8.19
C LEU A 72 4.74 -0.51 -9.11
N GLY A 73 5.23 0.66 -8.87
CA GLY A 73 6.30 1.23 -9.66
C GLY A 73 6.78 2.53 -9.07
N ARG A 74 7.72 3.18 -9.75
CA ARG A 74 8.32 4.41 -9.27
C ARG A 74 7.56 5.64 -9.74
N GLY A 75 6.75 5.50 -10.76
CA GLY A 75 6.05 6.64 -11.35
C GLY A 75 4.92 7.15 -10.48
N ALA A 76 4.62 8.41 -10.63
CA ALA A 76 3.58 9.04 -9.83
C ALA A 76 2.19 8.52 -10.15
N ASP A 77 2.02 7.89 -11.29
CA ASP A 77 0.74 7.34 -11.69
C ASP A 77 0.52 5.93 -11.17
N GLN A 78 1.46 5.36 -10.46
CA GLN A 78 1.31 4.01 -9.95
C GLN A 78 0.50 4.04 -8.65
N ASP A 79 -0.28 2.99 -8.42
CA ASP A 79 -1.08 2.90 -7.21
C ASP A 79 -0.18 2.84 -5.97
N VAL A 80 0.88 2.07 -6.06
CA VAL A 80 1.90 2.02 -5.02
C VAL A 80 3.12 2.71 -5.62
N CYS A 81 3.28 3.97 -5.29
CA CYS A 81 4.36 4.77 -5.86
C CYS A 81 5.59 4.66 -4.98
N LEU A 82 6.58 3.92 -5.44
CA LEU A 82 7.81 3.69 -4.70
C LEU A 82 8.88 4.69 -5.15
N ASP A 83 8.58 5.96 -4.98
CA ASP A 83 9.47 7.02 -5.42
C ASP A 83 10.32 7.49 -4.25
N PHE A 84 11.22 6.64 -3.81
CA PHE A 84 12.08 6.94 -2.68
C PHE A 84 13.56 7.01 -3.09
N GLY A 85 13.81 7.14 -4.38
CA GLY A 85 15.18 7.28 -4.89
C GLY A 85 15.79 6.04 -5.48
N ASP A 86 15.08 4.91 -5.44
CA ASP A 86 15.62 3.67 -5.99
C ASP A 86 15.35 3.62 -7.49
N GLN A 87 16.39 3.89 -8.26
CA GLN A 87 16.26 3.93 -9.71
C GLN A 87 16.14 2.55 -10.33
N SER A 88 16.32 1.49 -9.56
CA SER A 88 16.20 0.14 -10.10
C SER A 88 14.75 -0.31 -10.17
N ILE A 89 13.82 0.51 -9.67
CA ILE A 89 12.40 0.23 -9.79
C ILE A 89 11.90 0.89 -11.06
N SER A 90 11.20 0.15 -11.91
CA SER A 90 10.66 0.71 -13.14
C SER A 90 9.60 1.75 -12.83
N ARG A 91 9.49 2.73 -13.69
CA ARG A 91 8.49 3.77 -13.49
C ARG A 91 7.09 3.22 -13.60
N GLN A 92 6.84 2.31 -14.50
CA GLN A 92 5.50 1.79 -14.69
C GLN A 92 5.47 0.30 -14.50
N SER A 93 4.51 -0.14 -13.75
CA SER A 93 4.21 -1.57 -13.59
C SER A 93 5.43 -2.47 -13.44
N HIS A 94 6.28 -2.16 -12.48
CA HIS A 94 7.40 -3.03 -12.19
C HIS A 94 6.82 -4.39 -11.78
N ALA A 95 5.75 -4.34 -11.01
CA ALA A 95 5.01 -5.52 -10.60
C ALA A 95 3.59 -5.09 -10.34
N PHE A 96 2.69 -6.03 -10.17
CA PHE A 96 1.34 -5.68 -9.75
C PHE A 96 0.77 -6.80 -8.89
N ILE A 97 -0.16 -6.43 -8.04
CA ILE A 97 -0.80 -7.35 -7.14
C ILE A 97 -2.27 -7.41 -7.50
N THR A 98 -2.83 -8.61 -7.57
CA THR A 98 -4.24 -8.77 -7.82
C THR A 98 -4.88 -9.39 -6.59
N TYR A 99 -6.07 -8.97 -6.27
CA TYR A 99 -6.86 -9.58 -5.21
C TYR A 99 -8.17 -10.07 -5.82
N ASP A 100 -8.40 -11.36 -5.69
CA ASP A 100 -9.64 -11.97 -6.20
C ASP A 100 -10.59 -12.07 -5.02
N ILE A 101 -11.63 -11.26 -5.06
CA ILE A 101 -12.56 -11.17 -3.97
C ILE A 101 -13.38 -12.42 -3.81
N ALA A 102 -13.61 -13.17 -4.85
CA ALA A 102 -14.39 -14.39 -4.75
C ALA A 102 -13.61 -15.52 -4.09
N ARG A 103 -12.30 -15.52 -4.25
CA ARG A 103 -11.45 -16.57 -3.72
C ARG A 103 -10.61 -16.13 -2.54
N HIS A 104 -10.71 -14.86 -2.15
CA HIS A 104 -9.92 -14.27 -1.08
C HIS A 104 -8.44 -14.54 -1.28
N SER A 105 -7.97 -14.39 -2.51
CA SER A 105 -6.58 -14.72 -2.81
C SER A 105 -5.84 -13.53 -3.41
N PHE A 106 -4.60 -13.41 -3.01
CA PHE A 106 -3.71 -12.38 -3.53
C PHE A 106 -2.66 -13.04 -4.42
N LYS A 107 -2.30 -12.38 -5.51
CA LYS A 107 -1.23 -12.85 -6.38
C LYS A 107 -0.31 -11.71 -6.73
N LEU A 108 0.96 -12.00 -6.79
CA LEU A 108 1.98 -11.04 -7.19
C LEU A 108 2.38 -11.39 -8.62
N CYS A 109 2.35 -10.41 -9.49
CA CYS A 109 2.72 -10.63 -10.89
C CYS A 109 3.89 -9.72 -11.23
N HIS A 110 4.83 -10.25 -11.98
CA HIS A 110 5.94 -9.45 -12.48
C HIS A 110 5.45 -8.66 -13.70
N GLY A 111 5.80 -7.40 -13.77
CA GLY A 111 5.42 -6.57 -14.89
C GLY A 111 6.46 -6.60 -16.00
N GLU A 112 6.71 -5.44 -16.58
CA GLU A 112 7.63 -5.38 -17.72
C GLU A 112 9.01 -4.87 -17.36
N SER A 113 9.36 -4.91 -16.11
CA SER A 113 10.66 -4.41 -15.69
C SER A 113 11.78 -5.36 -16.05
N ARG A 114 12.95 -4.80 -16.34
CA ARG A 114 14.12 -5.63 -16.55
C ARG A 114 14.59 -6.21 -15.23
N ASN A 115 14.39 -5.50 -14.14
CA ASN A 115 14.80 -5.99 -12.84
C ASN A 115 13.71 -6.87 -12.28
N ARG A 116 14.08 -8.08 -11.93
CA ARG A 116 13.08 -9.06 -11.52
C ARG A 116 12.49 -8.75 -10.16
N THR A 117 11.23 -9.10 -10.02
CA THR A 117 10.55 -9.05 -8.74
C THR A 117 10.80 -10.38 -8.04
N ARG A 118 11.04 -10.34 -6.74
CA ARG A 118 11.28 -11.56 -5.98
C ARG A 118 10.25 -11.69 -4.87
N LEU A 119 9.87 -12.92 -4.58
CA LEU A 119 8.96 -13.21 -3.49
C LEU A 119 9.69 -14.12 -2.54
N ASN A 120 9.93 -13.66 -1.32
CA ASN A 120 10.68 -14.40 -0.31
C ASN A 120 12.04 -14.87 -0.86
N GLY A 121 12.67 -14.02 -1.68
CA GLY A 121 13.99 -14.32 -2.22
C GLY A 121 13.99 -15.04 -3.55
N GLU A 122 12.86 -15.50 -4.01
CA GLU A 122 12.79 -16.23 -5.27
C GLU A 122 12.23 -15.39 -6.38
N VAL A 123 12.78 -15.50 -7.57
CA VAL A 123 12.35 -14.71 -8.71
C VAL A 123 10.94 -15.13 -9.12
N VAL A 124 10.08 -14.14 -9.32
CA VAL A 124 8.73 -14.38 -9.81
C VAL A 124 8.78 -14.27 -11.32
N GLU A 125 8.64 -15.41 -11.99
CA GLU A 125 8.73 -15.41 -13.44
C GLU A 125 7.50 -14.76 -14.06
N HIS A 126 6.33 -15.16 -13.64
CA HIS A 126 5.10 -14.60 -14.16
C HIS A 126 4.20 -14.17 -13.02
N LYS A 127 3.77 -15.07 -12.18
CA LYS A 127 2.95 -14.75 -11.03
C LYS A 127 3.15 -15.76 -9.92
N ALA A 128 2.85 -15.36 -8.73
CA ALA A 128 2.98 -16.22 -7.56
C ALA A 128 1.91 -15.87 -6.54
N ALA A 129 1.45 -16.85 -5.81
CA ALA A 129 0.45 -16.61 -4.77
C ALA A 129 1.10 -15.88 -3.60
N LEU A 130 0.38 -14.99 -2.98
CA LEU A 130 0.86 -14.24 -1.83
C LEU A 130 0.16 -14.72 -0.57
N SER A 131 0.91 -14.79 0.51
CA SER A 131 0.37 -15.11 1.82
C SER A 131 0.73 -14.00 2.79
N HIS A 132 0.02 -13.93 3.88
CA HIS A 132 0.26 -12.89 4.89
C HIS A 132 1.72 -12.99 5.36
N GLY A 133 2.38 -11.87 5.40
CA GLY A 133 3.76 -11.80 5.88
C GLY A 133 4.82 -12.03 4.82
N ASP A 134 4.41 -12.33 3.59
CA ASP A 134 5.38 -12.55 2.53
C ASP A 134 6.16 -11.28 2.23
N ARG A 135 7.39 -11.45 1.77
CA ARG A 135 8.27 -10.33 1.44
C ARG A 135 8.42 -10.21 -0.06
N ILE A 136 8.23 -9.03 -0.56
CA ILE A 136 8.32 -8.74 -1.99
C ILE A 136 9.50 -7.80 -2.19
N SER A 137 10.46 -8.21 -3.00
CA SER A 137 11.62 -7.36 -3.26
C SER A 137 11.54 -6.82 -4.67
N ILE A 138 11.61 -5.49 -4.78
CA ILE A 138 11.57 -4.79 -6.03
C ILE A 138 12.74 -3.83 -6.00
N GLY A 139 13.72 -4.05 -6.85
CA GLY A 139 14.95 -3.27 -6.83
C GLY A 139 15.64 -3.46 -5.49
N LYS A 140 15.94 -2.36 -4.83
CA LYS A 140 16.60 -2.41 -3.53
C LYS A 140 15.59 -2.27 -2.39
N THR A 141 14.32 -2.27 -2.72
CA THR A 141 13.25 -2.07 -1.75
C THR A 141 12.56 -3.38 -1.45
N THR A 142 12.36 -3.68 -0.18
CA THR A 142 11.62 -4.86 0.22
C THR A 142 10.36 -4.44 0.95
N LEU A 143 9.24 -5.00 0.52
CA LEU A 143 7.95 -4.73 1.14
C LEU A 143 7.43 -6.00 1.78
N ARG A 144 6.62 -5.84 2.79
CA ARG A 144 5.95 -6.99 3.42
C ARG A 144 4.45 -6.78 3.25
N ILE A 145 3.74 -7.83 2.91
CA ILE A 145 2.29 -7.73 2.75
C ILE A 145 1.61 -8.13 4.06
N ALA A 146 0.65 -7.32 4.46
CA ALA A 146 -0.21 -7.63 5.59
C ALA A 146 -1.61 -7.82 5.03
N ILE A 147 -2.15 -9.00 5.11
CA ILE A 147 -3.44 -9.31 4.51
C ILE A 147 -4.54 -9.07 5.53
N PHE A 148 -5.55 -8.33 5.14
CA PHE A 148 -6.67 -8.02 6.01
C PHE A 148 -7.87 -8.90 5.68
N CYS A 149 -8.16 -9.10 4.42
CA CYS A 149 -9.29 -9.94 4.00
C CYS A 149 -8.82 -11.37 3.81
N ASP A 150 -9.53 -12.29 4.41
CA ASP A 150 -9.20 -13.71 4.29
C ASP A 150 -10.49 -14.52 4.44
N ASP A 151 -10.38 -15.77 4.83
CA ASP A 151 -11.55 -16.63 4.99
C ASP A 151 -12.44 -16.15 6.11
N GLN A 152 -11.89 -15.40 7.04
CA GLN A 152 -12.64 -14.96 8.21
C GLN A 152 -13.34 -13.63 7.97
N PHE A 153 -12.84 -12.82 7.09
CA PHE A 153 -13.40 -11.51 6.85
C PHE A 153 -13.19 -11.07 5.41
N SER A 154 -14.22 -10.50 4.82
CA SER A 154 -14.13 -9.92 3.48
C SER A 154 -15.23 -8.89 3.32
N TRP A 155 -14.97 -7.90 2.49
CA TRP A 155 -15.97 -6.89 2.20
C TRP A 155 -17.06 -7.42 1.25
N ALA A 156 -16.76 -8.54 0.63
CA ALA A 156 -17.61 -9.00 -0.39
C ALA A 156 -18.81 -9.80 -0.05
N PRO A 157 -18.85 -10.48 0.98
CA PRO A 157 -19.87 -11.45 1.13
C PRO A 157 -21.24 -10.96 1.02
N ILE A 158 -21.36 -9.77 1.25
CA ILE A 158 -22.60 -9.29 1.23
C ILE A 158 -23.24 -9.42 -0.04
N ILE A 159 -22.54 -9.38 -1.02
CA ILE A 159 -23.09 -9.30 -2.20
C ILE A 159 -23.55 -10.49 -2.66
N ASP A 160 -22.88 -11.33 -2.58
CA ASP A 160 -23.11 -12.34 -3.31
C ASP A 160 -24.01 -13.17 -2.86
N LYS A 161 -24.39 -13.22 -1.91
CA LYS A 161 -25.22 -14.12 -1.61
C LYS A 161 -26.37 -13.86 -2.22
N GLY A 162 -26.44 -13.08 -2.99
CA GLY A 162 -27.51 -12.88 -3.73
C GLY A 162 -28.55 -13.13 -2.86
N GLY A 163 -28.35 -13.23 -2.03
CA GLY A 163 -29.19 -13.49 -1.29
C GLY A 163 -30.13 -12.72 -1.20
N PRO A 164 -30.90 -12.81 -1.22
CA PRO A 164 -31.78 -12.13 -1.22
C PRO A 164 -31.91 -11.79 -0.22
N GLN A 165 -31.78 -11.53 0.07
CA GLN A 165 -31.93 -11.17 0.94
C GLN A 165 -32.65 -10.43 1.18
#